data_cad76ee75e647e3d69c926d55fa52877
#
_entry.id   cad76ee75e647e3d69c926d55fa52877
#
_cell.length_a   1.000
_cell.length_b   1.000
_cell.length_c   1.000
_cell.angle_alpha   90.00
_cell.angle_beta   90.00
_cell.angle_gamma   90.00
#
_symmetry.space_group_name_H-M   'P 1'
#
loop_
_entity.id
_entity.type
_entity.pdbx_description
1 polymer ?
#
loop_
_entity_poly.entity_id
_entity_poly.type
_entity_poly.pdbx_seq_one_letter_code
_entity_poly.pdbx_strand_id
1 'polypeptide(L)'
;NDYARKQNLLKEKDANLTGDDVREGLSAVISVKLPDPQFEGQTKAKLGSSYMRALTLKIVTDGLVDYLEEHPKPAREIVKKAQQACKARNAARKAREATRRKSLLETASLPGKLADCSVRDAELTELFIVEGDSAGGSAKDGRRRDIQAILPLRGKILNVERVGDHRAFSSDTIQSLITAIGCGVTTSAGDGGDFDITKARYHKIIIMTDADVDGAHIRILLLTFFYKYMRPLIDAGYVYVACPPIFGIKVRNKIHYVYPNGRQPEDEILRDTIQSLGLNPDDNDEDGKAKDGKITKKRKGYTVQRYKGLGEMDPKQLASTTMDPKTRILQRVSIEDAVVADRAVRELMGSEVGYRREYIEKHAHDARFLDA
;
A
#
# COMPACT_ATOMS: atom_id res chain seq x y z
N ASN A 1 -34.13 12.74 3.98
CA ASN A 1 -33.59 11.59 4.74
C ASN A 1 -34.36 11.36 6.04
N ASP A 2 -34.58 12.40 6.87
CA ASP A 2 -35.17 12.28 8.21
C ASP A 2 -36.58 11.69 8.18
N TYR A 3 -37.45 12.19 7.29
CA TYR A 3 -38.76 11.61 7.06
C TYR A 3 -38.69 10.12 6.68
N ALA A 4 -37.79 9.79 5.72
CA ALA A 4 -37.66 8.42 5.26
C ALA A 4 -37.17 7.45 6.35
N ARG A 5 -36.30 7.91 7.26
CA ARG A 5 -35.88 7.16 8.45
C ARG A 5 -36.99 7.04 9.48
N LYS A 6 -37.70 8.14 9.80
CA LYS A 6 -38.84 8.15 10.72
C LYS A 6 -39.93 7.17 10.32
N GLN A 7 -40.16 7.01 9.01
CA GLN A 7 -41.13 6.10 8.46
C GLN A 7 -40.61 4.70 8.12
N ASN A 8 -39.37 4.36 8.56
CA ASN A 8 -38.69 3.09 8.25
C ASN A 8 -38.54 2.75 6.77
N LEU A 9 -38.64 3.74 5.88
CA LEU A 9 -38.44 3.58 4.43
C LEU A 9 -36.96 3.53 4.08
N LEU A 10 -36.06 4.10 4.93
CA LEU A 10 -34.63 4.08 4.82
C LEU A 10 -34.06 3.52 6.14
N LYS A 11 -33.31 2.42 6.07
CA LYS A 11 -32.70 1.80 7.26
C LYS A 11 -31.46 2.59 7.71
N GLU A 12 -31.07 2.48 8.97
CA GLU A 12 -29.87 3.17 9.51
C GLU A 12 -28.58 2.84 8.74
N LYS A 13 -28.47 1.58 8.28
CA LYS A 13 -27.31 1.11 7.49
C LYS A 13 -27.34 1.56 6.02
N ASP A 14 -28.44 2.08 5.53
CA ASP A 14 -28.55 2.53 4.15
C ASP A 14 -27.89 3.90 3.99
N ALA A 15 -27.22 4.10 2.85
CA ALA A 15 -26.60 5.39 2.54
C ALA A 15 -27.66 6.50 2.43
N ASN A 16 -27.32 7.71 2.87
CA ASN A 16 -28.18 8.87 2.71
C ASN A 16 -28.46 9.17 1.24
N LEU A 17 -29.69 9.51 0.95
CA LEU A 17 -30.10 10.06 -0.34
C LEU A 17 -29.46 11.44 -0.53
N THR A 18 -28.85 11.67 -1.67
CA THR A 18 -28.27 12.98 -2.03
C THR A 18 -29.34 13.91 -2.60
N GLY A 19 -29.02 15.21 -2.68
CA GLY A 19 -29.92 16.18 -3.32
C GLY A 19 -30.24 15.81 -4.78
N ASP A 20 -29.32 15.21 -5.50
CA ASP A 20 -29.52 14.77 -6.88
C ASP A 20 -30.50 13.59 -6.96
N ASP A 21 -30.38 12.63 -6.03
CA ASP A 21 -31.30 11.49 -5.97
C ASP A 21 -32.77 11.96 -5.71
N VAL A 22 -32.93 12.98 -4.86
CA VAL A 22 -34.26 13.52 -4.50
C VAL A 22 -34.83 14.40 -5.62
N ARG A 23 -33.98 15.09 -6.37
CA ARG A 23 -34.39 15.94 -7.49
C ARG A 23 -34.70 15.14 -8.79
N GLU A 24 -34.35 13.88 -8.82
CA GLU A 24 -34.57 13.01 -9.98
C GLU A 24 -36.08 12.94 -10.31
N GLY A 25 -36.47 13.50 -11.47
CA GLY A 25 -37.87 13.61 -11.93
C GLY A 25 -38.67 14.71 -11.26
N LEU A 26 -38.05 15.61 -10.50
CA LEU A 26 -38.67 16.79 -9.92
C LEU A 26 -38.76 17.93 -10.96
N SER A 27 -39.94 18.46 -11.19
CA SER A 27 -40.14 19.74 -11.86
C SER A 27 -40.78 20.71 -10.85
N ALA A 28 -40.12 21.82 -10.62
CA ALA A 28 -40.59 22.82 -9.64
C ALA A 28 -40.47 24.24 -10.18
N VAL A 29 -41.45 25.07 -9.88
CA VAL A 29 -41.43 26.50 -10.14
C VAL A 29 -41.59 27.25 -8.82
N ILE A 30 -40.65 28.13 -8.51
CA ILE A 30 -40.69 28.99 -7.33
C ILE A 30 -41.01 30.41 -7.78
N SER A 31 -42.16 30.92 -7.41
CA SER A 31 -42.57 32.29 -7.69
C SER A 31 -42.55 33.12 -6.41
N VAL A 32 -41.76 34.21 -6.42
CA VAL A 32 -41.66 35.11 -5.29
C VAL A 32 -41.98 36.56 -5.73
N LYS A 33 -42.65 37.32 -4.85
CA LYS A 33 -42.95 38.73 -5.08
C LYS A 33 -42.18 39.54 -4.02
N LEU A 34 -41.31 40.44 -4.48
CA LEU A 34 -40.56 41.35 -3.61
C LEU A 34 -40.94 42.80 -3.96
N PRO A 35 -41.03 43.65 -2.93
CA PRO A 35 -41.27 45.09 -3.15
C PRO A 35 -40.10 45.73 -3.93
N ASP A 36 -38.83 45.39 -3.59
CA ASP A 36 -37.63 45.93 -4.20
C ASP A 36 -36.65 44.78 -4.53
N PRO A 37 -36.78 44.12 -5.68
CA PRO A 37 -35.91 43.01 -6.05
C PRO A 37 -34.59 43.52 -6.56
N GLN A 38 -33.49 43.09 -5.91
CA GLN A 38 -32.14 43.35 -6.37
C GLN A 38 -31.65 42.21 -7.29
N PHE A 39 -31.15 42.52 -8.46
CA PHE A 39 -30.66 41.55 -9.42
C PHE A 39 -29.16 41.72 -9.67
N GLU A 40 -28.47 40.62 -9.87
CA GLU A 40 -27.09 40.61 -10.36
C GLU A 40 -27.09 40.72 -11.88
N GLY A 41 -26.46 41.76 -12.38
CA GLY A 41 -26.31 42.05 -13.83
C GLY A 41 -27.55 42.64 -14.50
N GLN A 42 -27.30 43.23 -15.70
CA GLN A 42 -28.32 43.93 -16.48
C GLN A 42 -29.43 43.02 -17.01
N THR A 43 -29.14 41.75 -17.23
CA THR A 43 -30.09 40.76 -17.75
C THR A 43 -31.10 40.28 -16.71
N LYS A 44 -30.95 40.69 -15.45
CA LYS A 44 -31.82 40.28 -14.34
C LYS A 44 -32.00 38.76 -14.19
N ALA A 45 -31.01 37.98 -14.64
CA ALA A 45 -31.05 36.53 -14.68
C ALA A 45 -30.91 35.88 -13.28
N LYS A 46 -30.31 36.61 -12.33
CA LYS A 46 -30.06 36.11 -10.98
C LYS A 46 -30.51 37.15 -9.95
N LEU A 47 -31.36 36.67 -9.01
CA LEU A 47 -31.79 37.49 -7.87
C LEU A 47 -30.70 37.60 -6.84
N GLY A 48 -30.26 38.84 -6.53
CA GLY A 48 -29.18 39.12 -5.58
C GLY A 48 -29.64 39.30 -4.13
N SER A 49 -30.95 39.32 -3.87
CA SER A 49 -31.52 39.51 -2.53
C SER A 49 -31.25 38.26 -1.65
N SER A 50 -30.17 38.25 -0.90
CA SER A 50 -29.64 37.08 -0.18
C SER A 50 -30.58 36.49 0.86
N TYR A 51 -31.39 37.35 1.52
CA TYR A 51 -32.37 36.92 2.51
C TYR A 51 -33.49 36.03 1.92
N MET A 52 -33.79 36.19 0.63
CA MET A 52 -34.85 35.40 -0.03
C MET A 52 -34.52 33.93 -0.09
N ARG A 53 -33.23 33.58 -0.22
CA ARG A 53 -32.82 32.18 -0.17
C ARG A 53 -33.17 31.52 1.16
N ALA A 54 -32.88 32.17 2.27
CA ALA A 54 -33.16 31.64 3.61
C ALA A 54 -34.66 31.55 3.87
N LEU A 55 -35.41 32.56 3.48
CA LEU A 55 -36.86 32.61 3.66
C LEU A 55 -37.55 31.53 2.80
N THR A 56 -37.18 31.43 1.53
CA THR A 56 -37.76 30.41 0.62
C THR A 56 -37.39 28.98 1.11
N LEU A 57 -36.15 28.78 1.53
CA LEU A 57 -35.72 27.48 2.06
C LEU A 57 -36.58 27.09 3.29
N LYS A 58 -36.81 28.01 4.21
CA LYS A 58 -37.61 27.76 5.41
C LYS A 58 -39.07 27.41 5.04
N ILE A 59 -39.73 28.25 4.24
CA ILE A 59 -41.13 28.06 3.84
C ILE A 59 -41.33 26.73 3.08
N VAL A 60 -40.41 26.43 2.15
CA VAL A 60 -40.49 25.19 1.36
C VAL A 60 -40.20 23.97 2.25
N THR A 61 -39.23 24.07 3.17
CA THR A 61 -38.94 22.95 4.07
C THR A 61 -40.11 22.65 4.98
N ASP A 62 -40.65 23.67 5.65
CA ASP A 62 -41.79 23.52 6.56
C ASP A 62 -43.01 22.94 5.81
N GLY A 63 -43.38 23.52 4.67
CA GLY A 63 -44.49 23.05 3.88
C GLY A 63 -44.31 21.65 3.28
N LEU A 64 -43.07 21.25 2.93
CA LEU A 64 -42.79 19.88 2.50
C LEU A 64 -42.87 18.87 3.63
N VAL A 65 -42.43 19.23 4.84
CA VAL A 65 -42.56 18.34 6.01
C VAL A 65 -44.01 18.09 6.30
N ASP A 66 -44.84 19.13 6.39
CA ASP A 66 -46.28 19.03 6.62
C ASP A 66 -46.95 18.20 5.52
N TYR A 67 -46.65 18.48 4.26
CA TYR A 67 -47.22 17.73 3.13
C TYR A 67 -46.86 16.24 3.19
N LEU A 68 -45.61 15.89 3.48
CA LEU A 68 -45.19 14.49 3.55
C LEU A 68 -45.83 13.74 4.73
N GLU A 69 -46.12 14.42 5.84
CA GLU A 69 -46.81 13.83 6.99
C GLU A 69 -48.30 13.65 6.71
N GLU A 70 -48.98 14.62 6.06
CA GLU A 70 -50.37 14.54 5.71
C GLU A 70 -50.67 13.58 4.56
N HIS A 71 -49.69 13.35 3.66
CA HIS A 71 -49.90 12.57 2.43
C HIS A 71 -48.94 11.36 2.36
N PRO A 72 -49.12 10.34 3.20
CA PRO A 72 -48.15 9.22 3.28
C PRO A 72 -48.01 8.36 2.03
N LYS A 73 -49.07 8.29 1.17
CA LYS A 73 -48.97 7.54 -0.10
C LYS A 73 -48.06 8.26 -1.12
N PRO A 74 -48.30 9.55 -1.48
CA PRO A 74 -47.35 10.30 -2.31
C PRO A 74 -45.93 10.36 -1.72
N ALA A 75 -45.79 10.53 -0.41
CA ALA A 75 -44.50 10.57 0.26
C ALA A 75 -43.71 9.28 0.06
N ARG A 76 -44.35 8.11 0.14
CA ARG A 76 -43.69 6.82 -0.15
C ARG A 76 -43.22 6.72 -1.60
N GLU A 77 -44.01 7.19 -2.55
CA GLU A 77 -43.62 7.15 -3.97
C GLU A 77 -42.44 8.08 -4.25
N ILE A 78 -42.39 9.27 -3.63
CA ILE A 78 -41.25 10.19 -3.71
C ILE A 78 -39.99 9.54 -3.15
N VAL A 79 -40.03 8.97 -1.94
CA VAL A 79 -38.89 8.29 -1.33
C VAL A 79 -38.47 7.08 -2.16
N LYS A 80 -39.38 6.28 -2.66
CA LYS A 80 -39.10 5.13 -3.53
C LYS A 80 -38.40 5.56 -4.82
N LYS A 81 -38.84 6.64 -5.45
CA LYS A 81 -38.17 7.21 -6.64
C LYS A 81 -36.77 7.65 -6.33
N ALA A 82 -36.54 8.37 -5.24
CA ALA A 82 -35.22 8.80 -4.79
C ALA A 82 -34.30 7.60 -4.45
N GLN A 83 -34.83 6.53 -3.85
CA GLN A 83 -34.08 5.30 -3.62
C GLN A 83 -33.66 4.59 -4.92
N GLN A 84 -34.57 4.59 -5.94
CA GLN A 84 -34.23 4.05 -7.27
C GLN A 84 -33.09 4.86 -7.92
N ALA A 85 -33.18 6.20 -7.88
CA ALA A 85 -32.12 7.08 -8.38
C ALA A 85 -30.78 6.82 -7.67
N CYS A 86 -30.79 6.69 -6.34
CA CYS A 86 -29.61 6.36 -5.54
C CYS A 86 -28.99 5.01 -5.95
N LYS A 87 -29.83 3.97 -6.13
CA LYS A 87 -29.39 2.64 -6.60
C LYS A 87 -28.77 2.73 -8.00
N ALA A 88 -29.44 3.42 -8.94
CA ALA A 88 -28.95 3.61 -10.30
C ALA A 88 -27.61 4.37 -10.33
N ARG A 89 -27.48 5.46 -9.57
CA ARG A 89 -26.24 6.23 -9.43
C ARG A 89 -25.11 5.38 -8.87
N ASN A 90 -25.37 4.60 -7.81
CA ASN A 90 -24.39 3.71 -7.22
C ASN A 90 -23.98 2.57 -8.16
N ALA A 91 -24.92 1.99 -8.90
CA ALA A 91 -24.65 0.98 -9.93
C ALA A 91 -23.80 1.56 -11.08
N ALA A 92 -24.15 2.75 -11.57
CA ALA A 92 -23.39 3.45 -12.62
C ALA A 92 -21.97 3.78 -12.16
N ARG A 93 -21.81 4.23 -10.88
CA ARG A 93 -20.49 4.46 -10.30
C ARG A 93 -19.65 3.18 -10.24
N LYS A 94 -20.24 2.09 -9.72
CA LYS A 94 -19.57 0.78 -9.68
C LYS A 94 -19.19 0.29 -11.08
N ALA A 95 -20.06 0.43 -12.07
CA ALA A 95 -19.78 0.04 -13.46
C ALA A 95 -18.64 0.88 -14.06
N ARG A 96 -18.65 2.21 -13.87
CA ARG A 96 -17.56 3.10 -14.31
C ARG A 96 -16.22 2.76 -13.61
N GLU A 97 -16.26 2.48 -12.31
CA GLU A 97 -15.10 2.05 -11.54
C GLU A 97 -14.55 0.71 -12.06
N ALA A 98 -15.42 -0.26 -12.34
CA ALA A 98 -15.06 -1.56 -12.91
C ALA A 98 -14.44 -1.40 -14.31
N THR A 99 -15.07 -0.61 -15.20
CA THR A 99 -14.54 -0.32 -16.55
C THR A 99 -13.19 0.40 -16.47
N ARG A 100 -13.04 1.38 -15.57
CA ARG A 100 -11.79 2.09 -15.38
C ARG A 100 -10.70 1.16 -14.83
N ARG A 101 -11.03 0.25 -13.90
CA ARG A 101 -10.10 -0.78 -13.40
C ARG A 101 -9.62 -1.67 -14.55
N LYS A 102 -10.55 -2.17 -15.36
CA LYS A 102 -10.24 -3.02 -16.50
C LYS A 102 -9.32 -2.32 -17.52
N SER A 103 -9.65 -1.08 -17.88
CA SER A 103 -8.86 -0.25 -18.79
C SER A 103 -7.45 0.08 -18.25
N LEU A 104 -7.32 0.34 -16.95
CA LEU A 104 -6.01 0.63 -16.32
C LEU A 104 -5.12 -0.62 -16.25
N LEU A 105 -5.70 -1.81 -16.09
CA LEU A 105 -4.96 -3.06 -16.00
C LEU A 105 -4.63 -3.65 -17.38
N GLU A 106 -5.51 -3.49 -18.38
CA GLU A 106 -5.34 -4.06 -19.72
C GLU A 106 -4.50 -3.19 -20.66
N THR A 107 -4.48 -1.86 -20.48
CA THR A 107 -3.79 -0.90 -21.37
C THR A 107 -2.50 -0.34 -20.79
N ALA A 108 -2.13 -0.67 -19.55
CA ALA A 108 -0.92 -0.15 -18.95
C ALA A 108 0.31 -0.77 -19.61
N SER A 109 1.07 0.01 -20.37
CA SER A 109 2.45 -0.33 -20.71
C SER A 109 3.23 -0.60 -19.43
N LEU A 110 4.22 -1.52 -19.49
CA LEU A 110 5.07 -1.83 -18.34
C LEU A 110 5.58 -0.53 -17.68
N PRO A 111 5.65 -0.48 -16.33
CA PRO A 111 6.10 0.71 -15.64
C PRO A 111 7.45 1.17 -16.16
N GLY A 112 7.60 2.45 -16.51
CA GLY A 112 8.84 2.98 -17.06
C GLY A 112 10.06 2.82 -16.13
N LYS A 113 9.82 2.52 -14.85
CA LYS A 113 10.87 2.23 -13.86
C LYS A 113 11.28 0.76 -13.81
N LEU A 114 10.47 -0.15 -14.36
CA LEU A 114 10.77 -1.57 -14.37
C LEU A 114 11.95 -1.84 -15.32
N ALA A 115 13.04 -2.33 -14.77
CA ALA A 115 14.10 -2.93 -15.58
C ALA A 115 13.78 -4.42 -15.75
N ASP A 116 13.07 -4.75 -16.81
CA ASP A 116 12.60 -6.11 -17.08
C ASP A 116 13.74 -7.08 -17.45
N CYS A 117 13.48 -8.39 -17.40
CA CYS A 117 14.39 -9.44 -17.87
C CYS A 117 14.00 -9.90 -19.29
N SER A 118 14.93 -10.60 -19.96
CA SER A 118 14.72 -11.00 -21.36
C SER A 118 13.97 -12.33 -21.50
N VAL A 119 14.15 -13.26 -20.57
CA VAL A 119 13.41 -14.53 -20.52
C VAL A 119 11.95 -14.26 -20.19
N ARG A 120 11.04 -14.99 -20.87
CA ARG A 120 9.57 -14.84 -20.70
C ARG A 120 8.94 -15.98 -19.89
N ASP A 121 9.70 -17.01 -19.60
CA ASP A 121 9.25 -18.12 -18.75
C ASP A 121 9.22 -17.67 -17.29
N ALA A 122 8.02 -17.57 -16.73
CA ALA A 122 7.81 -17.10 -15.37
C ALA A 122 8.48 -17.99 -14.31
N GLU A 123 8.62 -19.29 -14.56
CA GLU A 123 9.26 -20.23 -13.63
C GLU A 123 10.75 -19.93 -13.44
N LEU A 124 11.38 -19.41 -14.49
CA LEU A 124 12.81 -19.10 -14.50
C LEU A 124 13.11 -17.65 -14.08
N THR A 125 12.10 -16.80 -14.01
CA THR A 125 12.28 -15.35 -13.80
C THR A 125 11.95 -14.89 -12.40
N GLU A 126 12.61 -13.80 -12.00
CA GLU A 126 12.56 -13.23 -10.66
C GLU A 126 12.33 -11.72 -10.74
N LEU A 127 11.42 -11.20 -9.92
CA LEU A 127 11.20 -9.76 -9.74
C LEU A 127 11.75 -9.33 -8.39
N PHE A 128 12.74 -8.43 -8.37
CA PHE A 128 13.19 -7.77 -7.16
C PHE A 128 12.46 -6.43 -7.01
N ILE A 129 11.72 -6.29 -5.92
CA ILE A 129 11.10 -5.02 -5.49
C ILE A 129 12.09 -4.37 -4.52
N VAL A 130 12.72 -3.27 -4.96
CA VAL A 130 13.86 -2.67 -4.27
C VAL A 130 13.50 -1.32 -3.70
N GLU A 131 13.88 -1.07 -2.46
CA GLU A 131 13.70 0.22 -1.82
C GLU A 131 14.67 1.27 -2.37
N GLY A 132 14.09 2.37 -2.87
CA GLY A 132 14.84 3.54 -3.33
C GLY A 132 15.50 3.40 -4.70
N ASP A 133 15.80 4.55 -5.30
CA ASP A 133 16.43 4.62 -6.62
C ASP A 133 17.94 4.27 -6.56
N SER A 134 18.61 4.53 -5.43
CA SER A 134 20.04 4.25 -5.26
C SER A 134 20.32 2.74 -5.25
N ALA A 135 19.66 2.01 -4.32
CA ALA A 135 19.77 0.56 -4.27
C ALA A 135 19.20 -0.10 -5.54
N GLY A 136 18.13 0.50 -6.13
CA GLY A 136 17.62 0.09 -7.43
C GLY A 136 18.65 0.21 -8.56
N GLY A 137 19.50 1.25 -8.54
CA GLY A 137 20.63 1.41 -9.46
C GLY A 137 21.66 0.30 -9.31
N SER A 138 22.18 0.10 -8.09
CA SER A 138 23.13 -0.97 -7.79
C SER A 138 22.59 -2.36 -8.17
N ALA A 139 21.29 -2.61 -7.89
CA ALA A 139 20.64 -3.86 -8.26
C ALA A 139 20.52 -4.03 -9.79
N LYS A 140 20.20 -2.97 -10.54
CA LYS A 140 20.16 -3.01 -12.02
C LYS A 140 21.52 -3.32 -12.62
N ASP A 141 22.59 -2.79 -12.05
CA ASP A 141 23.96 -3.01 -12.52
C ASP A 141 24.48 -4.41 -12.15
N GLY A 142 24.10 -4.92 -10.98
CA GLY A 142 24.53 -6.21 -10.47
C GLY A 142 23.72 -7.43 -10.93
N ARG A 143 22.52 -7.23 -11.47
CA ARG A 143 21.55 -8.29 -11.78
C ARG A 143 21.98 -9.20 -12.97
N ARG A 144 21.44 -10.38 -13.01
CA ARG A 144 21.40 -11.21 -14.21
C ARG A 144 20.25 -10.73 -15.09
N ARG A 145 20.60 -10.05 -16.19
CA ARG A 145 19.61 -9.41 -17.09
C ARG A 145 18.71 -10.40 -17.82
N ASP A 146 19.12 -11.64 -17.91
CA ASP A 146 18.35 -12.72 -18.54
C ASP A 146 17.10 -13.09 -17.71
N ILE A 147 17.24 -13.26 -16.40
CA ILE A 147 16.19 -13.80 -15.52
C ILE A 147 15.74 -12.87 -14.39
N GLN A 148 16.46 -11.77 -14.11
CA GLN A 148 16.16 -10.90 -12.99
C GLN A 148 15.64 -9.54 -13.43
N ALA A 149 14.42 -9.20 -13.03
CA ALA A 149 13.82 -7.90 -13.19
C ALA A 149 13.93 -7.07 -11.91
N ILE A 150 14.08 -5.75 -12.03
CA ILE A 150 14.20 -4.81 -10.91
C ILE A 150 13.10 -3.76 -11.00
N LEU A 151 12.33 -3.62 -9.93
CA LEU A 151 11.34 -2.55 -9.74
C LEU A 151 11.72 -1.71 -8.53
N PRO A 152 12.34 -0.54 -8.71
CA PRO A 152 12.61 0.37 -7.59
C PRO A 152 11.33 1.05 -7.11
N LEU A 153 11.14 1.12 -5.80
CA LEU A 153 10.06 1.84 -5.16
C LEU A 153 10.56 3.19 -4.66
N ARG A 154 9.78 4.26 -4.88
CA ARG A 154 10.07 5.59 -4.32
C ARG A 154 9.26 5.80 -3.05
N GLY A 155 9.96 5.75 -1.93
CA GLY A 155 9.36 6.01 -0.62
C GLY A 155 8.39 4.93 -0.15
N LYS A 156 7.71 5.21 0.95
CA LYS A 156 6.76 4.32 1.59
C LYS A 156 5.52 4.14 0.70
N ILE A 157 5.11 2.91 0.49
CA ILE A 157 3.88 2.62 -0.24
C ILE A 157 2.65 2.90 0.63
N LEU A 158 1.52 3.07 -0.03
CA LEU A 158 0.25 3.32 0.65
C LEU A 158 -0.14 2.11 1.51
N ASN A 159 -0.57 2.36 2.76
CA ASN A 159 -1.16 1.31 3.59
C ASN A 159 -2.56 0.97 3.05
N VAL A 160 -2.64 -0.13 2.32
CA VAL A 160 -3.86 -0.56 1.62
C VAL A 160 -4.95 -1.07 2.58
N GLU A 161 -4.62 -1.41 3.83
CA GLU A 161 -5.60 -1.82 4.82
C GLU A 161 -6.41 -0.62 5.35
N ARG A 162 -5.77 0.57 5.43
CA ARG A 162 -6.43 1.80 5.91
C ARG A 162 -7.28 2.50 4.86
N VAL A 163 -7.04 2.23 3.59
CA VAL A 163 -7.71 2.94 2.50
C VAL A 163 -8.63 2.01 1.74
N GLY A 164 -9.70 2.56 1.17
CA GLY A 164 -10.57 1.80 0.27
C GLY A 164 -9.86 1.47 -1.06
N ASP A 165 -10.33 0.42 -1.72
CA ASP A 165 -9.78 -0.09 -2.98
C ASP A 165 -9.59 0.98 -4.05
N HIS A 166 -10.55 1.91 -4.18
CA HIS A 166 -10.45 3.01 -5.14
C HIS A 166 -9.19 3.87 -4.94
N ARG A 167 -8.89 4.25 -3.69
CA ARG A 167 -7.71 5.05 -3.36
C ARG A 167 -6.43 4.24 -3.52
N ALA A 168 -6.45 2.96 -3.13
CA ALA A 168 -5.31 2.07 -3.32
C ALA A 168 -4.94 1.97 -4.80
N PHE A 169 -5.90 1.68 -5.68
CA PHE A 169 -5.67 1.54 -7.12
C PHE A 169 -5.44 2.87 -7.86
N SER A 170 -5.65 4.01 -7.21
CA SER A 170 -5.26 5.33 -7.75
C SER A 170 -3.79 5.68 -7.49
N SER A 171 -3.06 4.88 -6.68
CA SER A 171 -1.65 5.09 -6.39
C SER A 171 -0.76 4.56 -7.52
N ASP A 172 0.10 5.40 -8.08
CA ASP A 172 1.04 5.04 -9.16
C ASP A 172 1.95 3.87 -8.75
N THR A 173 2.36 3.82 -7.48
CA THR A 173 3.20 2.74 -6.97
C THR A 173 2.46 1.41 -6.94
N ILE A 174 1.20 1.41 -6.47
CA ILE A 174 0.35 0.21 -6.47
C ILE A 174 0.04 -0.25 -7.89
N GLN A 175 -0.27 0.67 -8.80
CA GLN A 175 -0.48 0.35 -10.22
C GLN A 175 0.79 -0.24 -10.85
N SER A 176 1.96 0.32 -10.53
CA SER A 176 3.25 -0.19 -11.02
C SER A 176 3.52 -1.62 -10.55
N LEU A 177 3.20 -1.94 -9.29
CA LEU A 177 3.31 -3.30 -8.75
C LEU A 177 2.37 -4.27 -9.48
N ILE A 178 1.08 -3.90 -9.60
CA ILE A 178 0.07 -4.74 -10.28
C ILE A 178 0.47 -5.02 -11.72
N THR A 179 0.87 -3.98 -12.46
CA THR A 179 1.26 -4.09 -13.87
C THR A 179 2.57 -4.87 -14.05
N ALA A 180 3.56 -4.68 -13.16
CA ALA A 180 4.82 -5.41 -13.23
C ALA A 180 4.62 -6.91 -12.98
N ILE A 181 3.78 -7.29 -12.01
CA ILE A 181 3.51 -8.69 -11.66
C ILE A 181 2.60 -9.36 -12.71
N GLY A 182 1.59 -8.64 -13.22
CA GLY A 182 0.81 -9.03 -14.40
C GLY A 182 -0.36 -9.99 -14.15
N CYS A 183 -0.59 -10.46 -12.91
CA CYS A 183 -1.65 -11.44 -12.60
C CYS A 183 -2.99 -10.83 -12.17
N GLY A 184 -3.15 -9.51 -12.26
CA GLY A 184 -4.36 -8.83 -11.74
C GLY A 184 -4.41 -8.79 -10.22
N VAL A 185 -5.58 -8.52 -9.66
CA VAL A 185 -5.81 -8.39 -8.21
C VAL A 185 -7.13 -9.03 -7.79
N THR A 186 -7.18 -9.53 -6.56
CA THR A 186 -8.43 -9.85 -5.87
C THR A 186 -9.04 -8.57 -5.31
N THR A 187 -10.37 -8.47 -5.26
CA THR A 187 -11.07 -7.32 -4.68
C THR A 187 -11.81 -7.70 -3.42
N SER A 188 -11.92 -6.76 -2.48
CA SER A 188 -12.64 -6.96 -1.22
C SER A 188 -14.15 -7.17 -1.38
N ALA A 189 -14.70 -6.93 -2.58
CA ALA A 189 -16.13 -6.99 -2.85
C ALA A 189 -16.66 -8.41 -3.12
N GLY A 190 -15.83 -9.44 -3.08
CA GLY A 190 -16.23 -10.83 -3.32
C GLY A 190 -16.55 -11.17 -4.78
N ASP A 191 -16.44 -10.24 -5.71
CA ASP A 191 -16.74 -10.42 -7.14
C ASP A 191 -15.56 -11.11 -7.89
N GLY A 192 -14.67 -11.81 -7.17
CA GLY A 192 -13.58 -12.61 -7.75
C GLY A 192 -12.40 -11.79 -8.31
N GLY A 193 -12.55 -10.52 -8.61
CA GLY A 193 -11.52 -9.70 -9.24
C GLY A 193 -11.00 -10.32 -10.57
N ASP A 194 -10.06 -9.64 -11.22
CA ASP A 194 -9.40 -10.13 -12.45
C ASP A 194 -8.11 -10.93 -12.12
N PHE A 195 -8.00 -11.49 -10.91
CA PHE A 195 -6.79 -12.21 -10.51
C PHE A 195 -6.68 -13.58 -11.21
N ASP A 196 -5.59 -13.77 -11.91
CA ASP A 196 -5.27 -15.02 -12.59
C ASP A 196 -3.77 -15.32 -12.40
N ILE A 197 -3.46 -16.31 -11.55
CA ILE A 197 -2.09 -16.68 -11.22
C ILE A 197 -1.28 -17.16 -12.43
N THR A 198 -1.95 -17.69 -13.46
CA THR A 198 -1.28 -18.18 -14.67
C THR A 198 -0.68 -17.06 -15.51
N LYS A 199 -1.14 -15.82 -15.28
CA LYS A 199 -0.61 -14.61 -15.91
C LYS A 199 0.53 -13.96 -15.13
N ALA A 200 0.92 -14.52 -13.99
CA ALA A 200 2.06 -14.02 -13.22
C ALA A 200 3.33 -14.07 -14.07
N ARG A 201 4.01 -12.95 -14.19
CA ARG A 201 5.20 -12.80 -15.03
C ARG A 201 6.47 -13.34 -14.38
N TYR A 202 6.43 -13.57 -13.06
CA TYR A 202 7.56 -14.03 -12.26
C TYR A 202 7.05 -14.99 -11.18
N HIS A 203 7.67 -16.16 -11.06
CA HIS A 203 7.37 -17.12 -9.98
C HIS A 203 8.22 -16.90 -8.73
N LYS A 204 9.11 -15.90 -8.76
CA LYS A 204 9.78 -15.39 -7.56
C LYS A 204 9.68 -13.88 -7.49
N ILE A 205 8.97 -13.39 -6.50
CA ILE A 205 8.82 -11.96 -6.21
C ILE A 205 9.55 -11.71 -4.89
N ILE A 206 10.66 -10.98 -4.96
CA ILE A 206 11.62 -10.83 -3.87
C ILE A 206 11.57 -9.39 -3.37
N ILE A 207 11.14 -9.22 -2.13
CA ILE A 207 11.15 -7.92 -1.43
C ILE A 207 12.56 -7.69 -0.90
N MET A 208 13.20 -6.61 -1.32
CA MET A 208 14.57 -6.26 -0.95
C MET A 208 14.59 -4.82 -0.41
N THR A 209 14.60 -4.69 0.91
CA THR A 209 14.57 -3.42 1.66
C THR A 209 15.80 -3.28 2.53
N ASP A 210 16.11 -2.05 2.94
CA ASP A 210 17.17 -1.75 3.87
C ASP A 210 16.97 -2.44 5.23
N ALA A 211 18.06 -2.67 5.97
CA ALA A 211 18.02 -3.32 7.28
C ALA A 211 17.78 -2.31 8.42
N ASP A 212 16.91 -1.34 8.19
CA ASP A 212 16.52 -0.30 9.15
C ASP A 212 15.02 -0.30 9.43
N VAL A 213 14.54 0.63 10.26
CA VAL A 213 13.12 0.76 10.64
C VAL A 213 12.24 1.14 9.44
N ASP A 214 12.74 1.94 8.51
CA ASP A 214 12.00 2.36 7.33
C ASP A 214 11.86 1.22 6.33
N GLY A 215 12.94 0.46 6.10
CA GLY A 215 12.89 -0.75 5.27
C GLY A 215 11.97 -1.84 5.85
N ALA A 216 11.99 -2.03 7.18
CA ALA A 216 11.06 -2.91 7.85
C ALA A 216 9.60 -2.47 7.64
N HIS A 217 9.32 -1.17 7.69
CA HIS A 217 7.99 -0.62 7.45
C HIS A 217 7.55 -0.81 5.99
N ILE A 218 8.43 -0.55 5.01
CA ILE A 218 8.13 -0.79 3.58
C ILE A 218 7.83 -2.27 3.33
N ARG A 219 8.60 -3.16 3.92
CA ARG A 219 8.39 -4.62 3.84
C ARG A 219 7.01 -5.01 4.35
N ILE A 220 6.59 -4.52 5.53
CA ILE A 220 5.26 -4.81 6.09
C ILE A 220 4.14 -4.25 5.21
N LEU A 221 4.29 -3.05 4.65
CA LEU A 221 3.30 -2.48 3.73
C LEU A 221 3.17 -3.31 2.44
N LEU A 222 4.28 -3.81 1.89
CA LEU A 222 4.28 -4.73 0.75
C LEU A 222 3.61 -6.06 1.09
N LEU A 223 3.91 -6.65 2.24
CA LEU A 223 3.27 -7.88 2.69
C LEU A 223 1.76 -7.68 2.87
N THR A 224 1.33 -6.53 3.42
CA THR A 224 -0.10 -6.17 3.53
C THR A 224 -0.75 -6.05 2.14
N PHE A 225 -0.06 -5.48 1.16
CA PHE A 225 -0.53 -5.41 -0.22
C PHE A 225 -0.70 -6.80 -0.84
N PHE A 226 0.30 -7.68 -0.73
CA PHE A 226 0.22 -9.05 -1.24
C PHE A 226 -0.88 -9.84 -0.53
N TYR A 227 -0.98 -9.73 0.79
CA TYR A 227 -2.01 -10.40 1.56
C TYR A 227 -3.43 -10.01 1.13
N LYS A 228 -3.67 -8.71 0.94
CA LYS A 228 -5.00 -8.18 0.62
C LYS A 228 -5.43 -8.41 -0.83
N TYR A 229 -4.51 -8.23 -1.78
CA TYR A 229 -4.84 -8.19 -3.21
C TYR A 229 -4.27 -9.32 -4.05
N MET A 230 -3.24 -10.02 -3.56
CA MET A 230 -2.54 -11.07 -4.31
C MET A 230 -2.21 -12.27 -3.42
N ARG A 231 -3.08 -12.59 -2.48
CA ARG A 231 -2.88 -13.71 -1.54
C ARG A 231 -2.52 -15.03 -2.22
N PRO A 232 -3.14 -15.41 -3.38
CA PRO A 232 -2.77 -16.67 -4.03
C PRO A 232 -1.28 -16.75 -4.43
N LEU A 233 -0.56 -15.63 -4.61
CA LEU A 233 0.89 -15.65 -4.83
C LEU A 233 1.67 -16.07 -3.58
N ILE A 234 1.18 -15.71 -2.39
CA ILE A 234 1.77 -16.17 -1.12
C ILE A 234 1.51 -17.66 -0.95
N ASP A 235 0.27 -18.09 -1.18
CA ASP A 235 -0.16 -19.49 -1.03
C ASP A 235 0.60 -20.41 -2.01
N ALA A 236 0.89 -19.93 -3.24
CA ALA A 236 1.73 -20.62 -4.21
C ALA A 236 3.24 -20.57 -3.88
N GLY A 237 3.65 -19.79 -2.88
CA GLY A 237 5.04 -19.66 -2.47
C GLY A 237 5.91 -18.81 -3.40
N TYR A 238 5.32 -17.84 -4.11
CA TYR A 238 6.04 -16.97 -5.04
C TYR A 238 6.64 -15.72 -4.38
N VAL A 239 6.25 -15.41 -3.13
CA VAL A 239 6.69 -14.20 -2.41
C VAL A 239 7.82 -14.52 -1.45
N TYR A 240 8.89 -13.75 -1.53
CA TYR A 240 10.10 -13.92 -0.72
C TYR A 240 10.57 -12.57 -0.16
N VAL A 241 11.31 -12.64 0.94
CA VAL A 241 12.07 -11.52 1.52
C VAL A 241 13.55 -11.84 1.38
N ALA A 242 14.32 -10.92 0.81
CA ALA A 242 15.77 -11.04 0.76
C ALA A 242 16.38 -10.76 2.14
N CYS A 243 17.40 -11.53 2.50
CA CYS A 243 18.17 -11.35 3.71
C CYS A 243 19.59 -10.88 3.32
N PRO A 244 19.85 -9.58 3.16
CA PRO A 244 21.19 -9.07 2.90
C PRO A 244 22.09 -9.27 4.14
N PRO A 245 23.43 -9.29 3.97
CA PRO A 245 24.34 -9.31 5.11
C PRO A 245 24.30 -7.99 5.86
N ILE A 246 24.44 -8.06 7.19
CA ILE A 246 24.51 -6.90 8.08
C ILE A 246 25.94 -6.42 8.33
N PHE A 247 26.92 -7.34 8.24
CA PHE A 247 28.33 -6.99 8.35
C PHE A 247 29.17 -7.68 7.27
N GLY A 248 30.29 -7.04 6.92
CA GLY A 248 31.38 -7.62 6.15
C GLY A 248 32.68 -7.59 6.96
N ILE A 249 33.26 -8.76 7.21
CA ILE A 249 34.55 -8.90 7.89
C ILE A 249 35.61 -9.12 6.83
N LYS A 250 36.45 -8.10 6.59
CA LYS A 250 37.55 -8.20 5.63
C LYS A 250 38.82 -8.66 6.34
N VAL A 251 39.25 -9.87 5.98
CA VAL A 251 40.49 -10.48 6.43
C VAL A 251 41.43 -10.58 5.24
N ARG A 252 42.54 -9.85 5.24
CA ARG A 252 43.44 -9.73 4.07
C ARG A 252 42.65 -9.28 2.82
N ASN A 253 42.51 -10.14 1.80
CA ASN A 253 41.85 -9.85 0.54
C ASN A 253 40.47 -10.52 0.44
N LYS A 254 39.98 -11.20 1.48
CA LYS A 254 38.70 -11.90 1.48
C LYS A 254 37.71 -11.22 2.41
N ILE A 255 36.48 -11.08 1.97
CA ILE A 255 35.37 -10.57 2.77
C ILE A 255 34.47 -11.75 3.19
N HIS A 256 34.25 -11.88 4.49
CA HIS A 256 33.30 -12.81 5.07
C HIS A 256 32.04 -12.04 5.47
N TYR A 257 30.90 -12.44 4.91
CA TYR A 257 29.62 -11.77 5.16
C TYR A 257 28.89 -12.41 6.34
N VAL A 258 28.31 -11.58 7.18
CA VAL A 258 27.53 -11.96 8.36
C VAL A 258 26.06 -11.65 8.10
N TYR A 259 25.21 -12.66 8.24
CA TYR A 259 23.78 -12.55 7.97
C TYR A 259 22.98 -12.59 9.27
N PRO A 260 21.83 -11.88 9.35
CA PRO A 260 20.94 -11.98 10.50
C PRO A 260 20.34 -13.40 10.57
N ASN A 261 20.28 -13.97 11.76
CA ASN A 261 19.65 -15.28 11.99
C ASN A 261 18.29 -15.19 12.69
N GLY A 262 17.84 -13.98 13.04
CA GLY A 262 16.55 -13.72 13.70
C GLY A 262 16.46 -14.20 15.15
N ARG A 263 17.48 -14.86 15.69
CA ARG A 263 17.48 -15.45 17.04
C ARG A 263 18.39 -14.71 18.01
N GLN A 264 19.57 -14.29 17.54
CA GLN A 264 20.59 -13.63 18.34
C GLN A 264 20.68 -12.14 18.00
N PRO A 265 21.14 -11.30 18.94
CA PRO A 265 21.54 -9.92 18.64
C PRO A 265 22.65 -9.85 17.58
N GLU A 266 22.64 -8.81 16.77
CA GLU A 266 23.60 -8.63 15.66
C GLU A 266 25.06 -8.63 16.12
N ASP A 267 25.34 -8.01 17.27
CA ASP A 267 26.69 -7.94 17.85
C ASP A 267 27.21 -9.31 18.32
N GLU A 268 26.30 -10.17 18.79
CA GLU A 268 26.63 -11.53 19.21
C GLU A 268 26.97 -12.40 17.98
N ILE A 269 26.15 -12.33 16.93
CA ILE A 269 26.44 -13.03 15.66
C ILE A 269 27.77 -12.57 15.08
N LEU A 270 28.08 -11.27 15.16
CA LEU A 270 29.33 -10.71 14.70
C LEU A 270 30.52 -11.29 15.50
N ARG A 271 30.41 -11.32 16.84
CA ARG A 271 31.43 -11.88 17.73
C ARG A 271 31.71 -13.36 17.44
N ASP A 272 30.65 -14.15 17.36
CA ASP A 272 30.74 -15.58 17.05
C ASP A 272 31.40 -15.83 15.68
N THR A 273 31.05 -15.01 14.69
CA THR A 273 31.67 -15.11 13.35
C THR A 273 33.15 -14.76 13.39
N ILE A 274 33.55 -13.69 14.11
CA ILE A 274 34.96 -13.30 14.25
C ILE A 274 35.75 -14.42 14.94
N GLN A 275 35.22 -15.02 16.01
CA GLN A 275 35.84 -16.15 16.70
C GLN A 275 36.00 -17.38 15.80
N SER A 276 34.98 -17.69 15.01
CA SER A 276 35.02 -18.81 14.05
C SER A 276 36.08 -18.66 12.97
N LEU A 277 36.49 -17.42 12.66
CA LEU A 277 37.59 -17.09 11.76
C LEU A 277 38.98 -17.15 12.44
N GLY A 278 39.03 -17.53 13.72
CA GLY A 278 40.28 -17.57 14.49
C GLY A 278 40.84 -16.19 14.87
N LEU A 279 39.97 -15.18 14.90
CA LEU A 279 40.28 -13.79 15.20
C LEU A 279 39.76 -13.42 16.60
N ASN A 280 40.43 -12.45 17.26
CA ASN A 280 39.98 -11.98 18.57
C ASN A 280 38.96 -10.83 18.42
N PRO A 281 37.70 -10.97 18.91
CA PRO A 281 36.69 -9.90 18.86
C PRO A 281 37.03 -8.67 19.67
N ASP A 282 37.90 -8.81 20.70
CA ASP A 282 38.22 -7.76 21.65
C ASP A 282 39.54 -7.00 21.29
N ASP A 283 40.13 -7.28 20.13
CA ASP A 283 41.29 -6.50 19.64
C ASP A 283 40.86 -5.03 19.44
N ASN A 284 41.52 -4.11 20.20
CA ASN A 284 41.15 -2.70 20.30
C ASN A 284 40.98 -2.02 18.94
N ASP A 285 39.87 -1.32 18.81
CA ASP A 285 39.54 -0.49 17.65
C ASP A 285 40.53 0.69 17.54
N GLU A 286 41.38 0.72 16.53
CA GLU A 286 41.93 1.98 16.05
C GLU A 286 40.88 2.66 15.16
N ASP A 287 40.40 3.82 15.57
CA ASP A 287 39.44 4.63 14.79
C ASP A 287 40.03 5.02 13.43
N GLY A 288 39.79 4.20 12.44
CA GLY A 288 40.11 4.50 11.05
C GLY A 288 39.12 5.54 10.51
N LYS A 289 39.60 6.77 10.26
CA LYS A 289 38.81 7.82 9.58
C LYS A 289 38.31 7.29 8.25
N ALA A 290 36.97 7.30 8.10
CA ALA A 290 36.31 6.93 6.87
C ALA A 290 36.74 7.83 5.70
N LYS A 291 37.18 7.24 4.61
CA LYS A 291 37.11 7.84 3.28
C LYS A 291 35.75 7.42 2.72
N ASP A 292 34.94 8.38 2.29
CA ASP A 292 33.64 8.19 1.65
C ASP A 292 32.45 7.77 2.56
N GLY A 293 32.33 8.30 3.80
CA GLY A 293 31.12 8.15 4.61
C GLY A 293 30.82 6.74 5.15
N LYS A 294 31.65 5.74 4.86
CA LYS A 294 31.52 4.36 5.36
C LYS A 294 32.25 4.19 6.69
N ILE A 295 31.53 3.81 7.74
CA ILE A 295 32.14 3.53 9.05
C ILE A 295 32.83 2.19 8.95
N THR A 296 34.16 2.22 8.84
CA THR A 296 35.01 1.03 8.91
C THR A 296 35.85 1.09 10.19
N LYS A 297 35.69 0.09 11.06
CA LYS A 297 36.55 -0.09 12.23
C LYS A 297 37.71 -1.00 11.85
N LYS A 298 38.93 -0.49 11.93
CA LYS A 298 40.16 -1.25 11.62
C LYS A 298 40.66 -1.92 12.89
N ARG A 299 40.66 -3.24 12.91
CA ARG A 299 41.17 -4.06 14.01
C ARG A 299 42.49 -4.74 13.58
N LYS A 300 43.24 -5.25 14.55
CA LYS A 300 44.53 -5.92 14.26
C LYS A 300 44.31 -7.16 13.39
N GLY A 301 44.66 -7.04 12.10
CA GLY A 301 44.51 -8.12 11.11
C GLY A 301 43.22 -8.22 10.35
N TYR A 302 42.18 -7.47 10.68
CA TYR A 302 40.90 -7.45 9.96
C TYR A 302 40.16 -6.09 10.07
N THR A 303 39.18 -5.86 9.21
CA THR A 303 38.28 -4.70 9.28
C THR A 303 36.84 -5.18 9.25
N VAL A 304 36.00 -4.54 10.05
CA VAL A 304 34.53 -4.79 10.07
C VAL A 304 33.83 -3.60 9.44
N GLN A 305 32.97 -3.88 8.47
CA GLN A 305 32.08 -2.89 7.87
C GLN A 305 30.64 -3.28 8.20
N ARG A 306 29.86 -2.35 8.76
CA ARG A 306 28.42 -2.52 8.94
C ARG A 306 27.70 -1.99 7.71
N TYR A 307 26.72 -2.74 7.20
CA TYR A 307 25.83 -2.31 6.13
C TYR A 307 24.50 -1.87 6.74
N LYS A 308 24.21 -0.58 6.70
CA LYS A 308 22.92 -0.02 7.17
C LYS A 308 21.85 -0.07 6.10
N GLY A 309 22.25 0.02 4.84
CA GLY A 309 21.34 -0.03 3.70
C GLY A 309 21.98 -0.65 2.46
N LEU A 310 21.14 -1.11 1.56
CA LEU A 310 21.53 -1.74 0.28
C LEU A 310 22.33 -0.78 -0.63
N GLY A 311 22.08 0.51 -0.51
CA GLY A 311 22.79 1.55 -1.25
C GLY A 311 24.27 1.71 -0.84
N GLU A 312 24.68 1.14 0.31
CA GLU A 312 26.08 1.13 0.75
C GLU A 312 26.91 0.03 0.09
N MET A 313 26.26 -0.94 -0.53
CA MET A 313 26.90 -2.03 -1.26
C MET A 313 27.17 -1.62 -2.71
N ASP A 314 28.34 -1.96 -3.21
CA ASP A 314 28.58 -1.85 -4.65
C ASP A 314 27.79 -2.94 -5.41
N PRO A 315 27.54 -2.76 -6.73
CA PRO A 315 26.73 -3.69 -7.52
C PRO A 315 27.23 -5.15 -7.46
N LYS A 316 28.54 -5.39 -7.39
CA LYS A 316 29.12 -6.74 -7.31
C LYS A 316 28.89 -7.39 -5.95
N GLN A 317 29.01 -6.59 -4.87
CA GLN A 317 28.69 -7.05 -3.53
C GLN A 317 27.23 -7.41 -3.40
N LEU A 318 26.32 -6.52 -3.83
CA LEU A 318 24.88 -6.76 -3.79
C LEU A 318 24.49 -7.99 -4.62
N ALA A 319 25.07 -8.14 -5.81
CA ALA A 319 24.87 -9.30 -6.65
C ALA A 319 25.30 -10.61 -5.95
N SER A 320 26.52 -10.67 -5.45
CA SER A 320 27.09 -11.90 -4.89
C SER A 320 26.52 -12.30 -3.53
N THR A 321 25.97 -11.36 -2.75
CA THR A 321 25.46 -11.63 -1.41
C THR A 321 23.95 -11.81 -1.34
N THR A 322 23.20 -11.09 -2.22
CA THR A 322 21.74 -10.94 -2.06
C THR A 322 20.96 -11.35 -3.30
N MET A 323 21.56 -11.31 -4.51
CA MET A 323 20.86 -11.57 -5.74
C MET A 323 21.23 -12.88 -6.42
N ASP A 324 22.46 -13.36 -6.31
CA ASP A 324 22.89 -14.61 -6.95
C ASP A 324 22.15 -15.81 -6.34
N PRO A 325 21.42 -16.59 -7.16
CA PRO A 325 20.69 -17.78 -6.69
C PRO A 325 21.53 -18.81 -5.92
N LYS A 326 22.86 -18.81 -6.12
CA LYS A 326 23.76 -19.78 -5.49
C LYS A 326 24.19 -19.39 -4.08
N THR A 327 24.21 -18.09 -3.76
CA THR A 327 24.81 -17.57 -2.52
C THR A 327 23.85 -16.78 -1.65
N ARG A 328 22.76 -16.27 -2.22
CA ARG A 328 21.76 -15.46 -1.50
C ARG A 328 20.96 -16.25 -0.49
N ILE A 329 20.48 -15.56 0.53
CA ILE A 329 19.53 -16.09 1.51
C ILE A 329 18.18 -15.43 1.26
N LEU A 330 17.15 -16.25 1.02
CA LEU A 330 15.76 -15.81 0.88
C LEU A 330 14.89 -16.47 1.93
N GLN A 331 14.03 -15.67 2.56
CA GLN A 331 12.97 -16.16 3.42
C GLN A 331 11.67 -16.21 2.61
N ARG A 332 11.09 -17.41 2.44
CA ARG A 332 9.78 -17.56 1.80
C ARG A 332 8.68 -17.05 2.74
N VAL A 333 7.77 -16.26 2.21
CA VAL A 333 6.59 -15.81 2.93
C VAL A 333 5.54 -16.92 2.87
N SER A 334 5.02 -17.33 4.02
CA SER A 334 3.96 -18.33 4.13
C SER A 334 2.90 -17.87 5.14
N ILE A 335 1.68 -18.33 4.95
CA ILE A 335 0.58 -18.12 5.88
C ILE A 335 0.29 -19.49 6.52
N GLU A 336 0.69 -19.66 7.78
CA GLU A 336 0.47 -20.91 8.53
C GLU A 336 -0.96 -21.00 9.02
N ASP A 337 -1.52 -19.89 9.53
CA ASP A 337 -2.90 -19.79 10.00
C ASP A 337 -3.56 -18.52 9.39
N ALA A 338 -4.57 -18.74 8.57
CA ALA A 338 -5.27 -17.67 7.86
C ALA A 338 -6.05 -16.74 8.80
N VAL A 339 -6.60 -17.28 9.91
CA VAL A 339 -7.38 -16.50 10.88
C VAL A 339 -6.46 -15.59 11.69
N VAL A 340 -5.33 -16.14 12.13
CA VAL A 340 -4.31 -15.38 12.87
C VAL A 340 -3.71 -14.29 11.98
N ALA A 341 -3.39 -14.60 10.73
CA ALA A 341 -2.86 -13.64 9.77
C ALA A 341 -3.86 -12.50 9.47
N ASP A 342 -5.14 -12.82 9.25
CA ASP A 342 -6.18 -11.82 9.02
C ASP A 342 -6.36 -10.89 10.23
N ARG A 343 -6.37 -11.45 11.43
CA ARG A 343 -6.42 -10.67 12.66
C ARG A 343 -5.21 -9.76 12.79
N ALA A 344 -3.99 -10.28 12.63
CA ALA A 344 -2.76 -9.50 12.73
C ALA A 344 -2.73 -8.32 11.74
N VAL A 345 -3.13 -8.55 10.48
CA VAL A 345 -3.20 -7.49 9.48
C VAL A 345 -4.23 -6.43 9.87
N ARG A 346 -5.44 -6.81 10.28
CA ARG A 346 -6.48 -5.84 10.70
C ARG A 346 -6.09 -5.04 11.94
N GLU A 347 -5.57 -5.70 12.96
CA GLU A 347 -5.20 -5.06 14.23
C GLU A 347 -4.00 -4.15 14.09
N LEU A 348 -2.95 -4.60 13.40
CA LEU A 348 -1.70 -3.86 13.31
C LEU A 348 -1.67 -2.85 12.15
N MET A 349 -2.32 -3.15 11.01
CA MET A 349 -2.30 -2.30 9.82
C MET A 349 -3.60 -1.52 9.62
N GLY A 350 -4.68 -1.85 10.31
CA GLY A 350 -5.98 -1.18 10.24
C GLY A 350 -6.00 0.24 10.81
N SER A 351 -7.17 0.88 10.83
CA SER A 351 -7.38 2.26 11.33
C SER A 351 -7.41 2.35 12.86
N GLU A 352 -7.79 1.27 13.55
CA GLU A 352 -7.94 1.24 15.01
C GLU A 352 -6.58 1.33 15.71
N VAL A 353 -6.41 2.38 16.54
CA VAL A 353 -5.14 2.64 17.24
C VAL A 353 -5.00 1.79 18.50
N GLY A 354 -6.13 1.43 19.15
CA GLY A 354 -6.15 0.69 20.42
C GLY A 354 -5.37 -0.62 20.38
N TYR A 355 -5.61 -1.45 19.36
CA TYR A 355 -4.93 -2.73 19.18
C TYR A 355 -3.41 -2.58 19.04
N ARG A 356 -2.95 -1.58 18.28
CA ARG A 356 -1.50 -1.32 18.13
C ARG A 356 -0.85 -0.88 19.43
N ARG A 357 -1.55 -0.03 20.23
CA ARG A 357 -1.05 0.39 21.54
C ARG A 357 -0.91 -0.80 22.47
N GLU A 358 -1.93 -1.63 22.58
CA GLU A 358 -1.92 -2.84 23.40
C GLU A 358 -0.81 -3.81 22.96
N TYR A 359 -0.64 -4.00 21.65
CA TYR A 359 0.43 -4.84 21.11
C TYR A 359 1.82 -4.29 21.48
N ILE A 360 2.05 -2.97 21.34
CA ILE A 360 3.32 -2.32 21.68
C ILE A 360 3.60 -2.46 23.18
N GLU A 361 2.63 -2.19 24.03
CA GLU A 361 2.77 -2.32 25.49
C GLU A 361 3.12 -3.75 25.90
N LYS A 362 2.47 -4.74 25.29
CA LYS A 362 2.70 -6.16 25.58
C LYS A 362 4.08 -6.65 25.10
N HIS A 363 4.57 -6.14 23.97
CA HIS A 363 5.80 -6.59 23.32
C HIS A 363 6.95 -5.56 23.41
N ALA A 364 6.86 -4.60 24.33
CA ALA A 364 7.89 -3.56 24.49
C ALA A 364 9.29 -4.12 24.81
N HIS A 365 9.33 -5.27 25.49
CA HIS A 365 10.60 -5.96 25.82
C HIS A 365 11.28 -6.59 24.59
N ASP A 366 10.54 -6.86 23.51
CA ASP A 366 11.03 -7.47 22.29
C ASP A 366 11.56 -6.46 21.27
N ALA A 367 11.41 -5.16 21.57
CA ALA A 367 11.80 -4.08 20.67
C ALA A 367 13.34 -4.03 20.49
N ARG A 368 13.79 -4.25 19.22
CA ARG A 368 15.22 -4.31 18.87
C ARG A 368 15.78 -3.03 18.25
N PHE A 369 14.92 -2.12 17.80
CA PHE A 369 15.27 -0.87 17.13
C PHE A 369 14.61 0.29 17.88
N LEU A 370 15.13 0.61 19.05
CA LEU A 370 14.79 1.84 19.75
C LEU A 370 15.93 2.83 19.50
N ASP A 371 15.62 3.92 18.77
CA ASP A 371 16.46 5.11 18.78
C ASP A 371 16.27 5.75 20.16
N ALA A 372 17.18 5.46 21.09
CA ALA A 372 17.28 6.06 22.43
C ALA A 372 18.26 7.20 22.41
#